data_2cedc4be22cede29df53ce15e0b2403e
#
_entry.id   2cedc4be22cede29df53ce15e0b2403e
#
_cell.length_a   1.000
_cell.length_b   1.000
_cell.length_c   1.000
_cell.angle_alpha   90.00
_cell.angle_beta   90.00
_cell.angle_gamma   90.00
#
_symmetry.space_group_name_H-M   'P 1'
#
loop_
_entity.id
_entity.type
_entity.pdbx_description
1 polymer ?
#
loop_
_entity_poly.entity_id
_entity_poly.type
_entity_poly.pdbx_seq_one_letter_code
_entity_poly.pdbx_strand_id
1 'polypeptide(L)'
;MFVDELPEFNEVGRTAYRMLEKTAKYVLRSLAIHLELDETYFDKYIHNGNSILRPIHYPPIQSEPKNAVRAAAHGDINLITLLMGAQGKGLQVQNHNGDWIDAIAEHDEIMINVGDMLSRHSNNKLKSTIHRVTNPPKELWGTSRYSIPFFLHPISDMKLDVLNGCIDENNPKRFEDIT
;
A
#
# COMPACT_ATOMS: atom_id res chain seq x y z
N MET A 1 15.62 5.46 12.14
CA MET A 1 16.96 4.95 11.74
C MET A 1 17.66 6.06 10.99
N PHE A 2 18.89 6.37 11.33
CA PHE A 2 19.72 7.33 10.60
C PHE A 2 20.85 6.56 9.91
N VAL A 3 21.24 7.02 8.73
CA VAL A 3 22.36 6.48 7.96
C VAL A 3 23.44 7.54 8.00
N ASP A 4 24.41 7.36 8.87
CA ASP A 4 25.46 8.39 9.13
C ASP A 4 26.40 8.55 7.93
N GLU A 5 26.60 7.47 7.14
CA GLU A 5 27.42 7.46 5.93
C GLU A 5 26.75 8.20 4.76
N LEU A 6 25.42 8.43 4.83
CA LEU A 6 24.64 9.11 3.80
C LEU A 6 23.66 10.10 4.43
N PRO A 7 24.13 11.26 4.93
CA PRO A 7 23.28 12.25 5.62
C PRO A 7 22.12 12.74 4.74
N GLU A 8 22.35 12.89 3.43
CA GLU A 8 21.34 13.32 2.46
C GLU A 8 20.18 12.31 2.34
N PHE A 9 20.46 11.02 2.52
CA PHE A 9 19.43 9.98 2.51
C PHE A 9 18.37 10.22 3.60
N ASN A 10 18.80 10.67 4.78
CA ASN A 10 17.91 10.95 5.90
C ASN A 10 16.99 12.15 5.61
N GLU A 11 17.52 13.19 4.98
CA GLU A 11 16.76 14.38 4.63
C GLU A 11 15.76 14.11 3.50
N VAL A 12 16.22 13.49 2.43
CA VAL A 12 15.38 13.10 1.28
C VAL A 12 14.29 12.13 1.72
N GLY A 13 14.63 11.12 2.56
CA GLY A 13 13.67 10.17 3.10
C GLY A 13 12.58 10.83 3.93
N ARG A 14 12.93 11.79 4.81
CA ARG A 14 11.93 12.56 5.58
C ARG A 14 11.06 13.43 4.70
N THR A 15 11.62 14.02 3.68
CA THR A 15 10.87 14.84 2.71
C THR A 15 9.90 13.98 1.94
N ALA A 16 10.34 12.84 1.40
CA ALA A 16 9.49 11.88 0.71
C ALA A 16 8.35 11.38 1.61
N TYR A 17 8.65 11.02 2.87
CA TYR A 17 7.65 10.61 3.85
C TYR A 17 6.56 11.67 4.01
N ARG A 18 6.92 12.94 4.26
CA ARG A 18 5.96 14.03 4.47
C ARG A 18 5.11 14.30 3.22
N MET A 19 5.72 14.24 2.05
CA MET A 19 5.01 14.45 0.78
C MET A 19 4.00 13.32 0.52
N LEU A 20 4.39 12.08 0.75
CA LEU A 20 3.52 10.91 0.59
C LEU A 20 2.39 10.90 1.62
N GLU A 21 2.69 11.25 2.88
CA GLU A 21 1.66 11.39 3.94
C GLU A 21 0.63 12.46 3.56
N LYS A 22 1.09 13.61 3.06
CA LYS A 22 0.20 14.67 2.56
C LYS A 22 -0.66 14.20 1.40
N THR A 23 -0.08 13.50 0.42
CA THR A 23 -0.83 12.94 -0.72
C THR A 23 -1.85 11.91 -0.26
N ALA A 24 -1.44 10.99 0.61
CA ALA A 24 -2.30 9.96 1.19
C ALA A 24 -3.50 10.54 1.94
N LYS A 25 -3.30 11.67 2.66
CA LYS A 25 -4.38 12.39 3.31
C LYS A 25 -5.46 12.84 2.32
N TYR A 26 -5.09 13.40 1.17
CA TYR A 26 -6.06 13.83 0.16
C TYR A 26 -6.77 12.63 -0.48
N VAL A 27 -6.07 11.52 -0.70
CA VAL A 27 -6.69 10.29 -1.18
C VAL A 27 -7.74 9.79 -0.17
N LEU A 28 -7.40 9.72 1.12
CA LEU A 28 -8.34 9.30 2.16
C LEU A 28 -9.54 10.25 2.29
N ARG A 29 -9.35 11.55 2.12
CA ARG A 29 -10.47 12.51 2.07
C ARG A 29 -11.42 12.23 0.91
N SER A 30 -10.90 11.94 -0.28
CA SER A 30 -11.70 11.55 -1.43
C SER A 30 -12.47 10.24 -1.17
N LEU A 31 -11.81 9.27 -0.51
CA LEU A 31 -12.44 8.01 -0.11
C LEU A 31 -13.48 8.21 1.00
N ALA A 32 -13.26 9.14 1.94
CA ALA A 32 -14.25 9.51 2.96
C ALA A 32 -15.55 10.02 2.30
N ILE A 33 -15.43 10.94 1.35
CA ILE A 33 -16.59 11.45 0.58
C ILE A 33 -17.30 10.32 -0.16
N HIS A 34 -16.55 9.41 -0.81
CA HIS A 34 -17.13 8.25 -1.49
C HIS A 34 -17.89 7.31 -0.53
N LEU A 35 -17.44 7.21 0.72
CA LEU A 35 -18.07 6.42 1.78
C LEU A 35 -19.19 7.20 2.53
N GLU A 36 -19.56 8.38 2.04
CA GLU A 36 -20.57 9.26 2.63
C GLU A 36 -20.22 9.70 4.07
N LEU A 37 -18.93 9.85 4.36
CA LEU A 37 -18.38 10.36 5.60
C LEU A 37 -18.02 11.85 5.48
N ASP A 38 -17.77 12.51 6.62
CA ASP A 38 -17.11 13.81 6.64
C ASP A 38 -15.76 13.73 5.88
N GLU A 39 -15.46 14.72 5.03
CA GLU A 39 -14.22 14.74 4.25
C GLU A 39 -12.98 14.51 5.14
N THR A 40 -12.99 15.05 6.34
CA THR A 40 -11.85 15.01 7.27
C THR A 40 -11.88 13.81 8.22
N TYR A 41 -12.80 12.86 8.02
CA TYR A 41 -13.02 11.71 8.91
C TYR A 41 -11.73 11.00 9.31
N PHE A 42 -10.83 10.73 8.35
CA PHE A 42 -9.59 10.02 8.60
C PHE A 42 -8.47 10.90 9.18
N ASP A 43 -8.56 12.22 9.08
CA ASP A 43 -7.49 13.15 9.44
C ASP A 43 -6.95 12.93 10.86
N LYS A 44 -7.86 12.78 11.83
CA LYS A 44 -7.50 12.53 13.23
C LYS A 44 -6.83 11.19 13.48
N TYR A 45 -7.10 10.21 12.64
CA TYR A 45 -6.54 8.86 12.78
C TYR A 45 -5.17 8.71 12.11
N ILE A 46 -4.87 9.54 11.12
CA ILE A 46 -3.57 9.49 10.42
C ILE A 46 -2.58 10.53 10.95
N HIS A 47 -3.04 11.50 11.72
CA HIS A 47 -2.15 12.48 12.36
C HIS A 47 -1.26 11.78 13.39
N ASN A 48 0.07 11.83 13.18
CA ASN A 48 1.06 11.06 13.95
C ASN A 48 0.76 9.55 13.98
N GLY A 49 0.22 9.03 12.89
CA GLY A 49 -0.04 7.60 12.73
C GLY A 49 1.24 6.76 12.63
N ASN A 50 1.06 5.45 12.60
CA ASN A 50 2.15 4.46 12.57
C ASN A 50 2.65 4.19 11.14
N SER A 51 2.62 5.19 10.25
CA SER A 51 2.98 5.05 8.84
C SER A 51 4.46 4.72 8.64
N ILE A 52 4.75 3.96 7.59
CA ILE A 52 6.08 3.44 7.31
C ILE A 52 6.46 3.75 5.85
N LEU A 53 7.61 4.41 5.65
CA LEU A 53 8.29 4.48 4.37
C LEU A 53 9.36 3.40 4.32
N ARG A 54 9.26 2.45 3.37
CA ARG A 54 10.16 1.30 3.31
C ARG A 54 10.89 1.21 1.97
N PRO A 55 12.09 1.80 1.82
CA PRO A 55 12.93 1.54 0.67
C PRO A 55 13.36 0.07 0.62
N ILE A 56 13.16 -0.59 -0.51
CA ILE A 56 13.46 -2.00 -0.72
C ILE A 56 14.42 -2.13 -1.90
N HIS A 57 15.49 -2.86 -1.70
CA HIS A 57 16.40 -3.30 -2.76
C HIS A 57 16.22 -4.78 -3.00
N TYR A 58 15.86 -5.14 -4.21
CA TYR A 58 15.87 -6.50 -4.71
C TYR A 58 17.18 -6.71 -5.50
N PRO A 59 18.13 -7.49 -5.00
CA PRO A 59 19.42 -7.68 -5.67
C PRO A 59 19.28 -8.46 -6.98
N PRO A 60 20.30 -8.45 -7.84
CA PRO A 60 20.39 -9.30 -9.00
C PRO A 60 20.22 -10.78 -8.65
N ILE A 61 19.55 -11.54 -9.52
CA ILE A 61 19.35 -12.98 -9.38
C ILE A 61 20.58 -13.68 -9.99
N GLN A 62 21.38 -14.36 -9.17
CA GLN A 62 22.63 -15.01 -9.59
C GLN A 62 22.44 -16.45 -10.09
N SER A 63 21.34 -17.09 -9.69
CA SER A 63 21.03 -18.46 -10.09
C SER A 63 19.52 -18.63 -10.23
N GLU A 64 19.08 -19.64 -10.97
CA GLU A 64 17.66 -19.90 -11.20
C GLU A 64 16.92 -20.10 -9.89
N PRO A 65 15.88 -19.25 -9.60
CA PRO A 65 15.10 -19.36 -8.38
C PRO A 65 14.26 -20.63 -8.37
N LYS A 66 14.47 -21.49 -7.37
CA LYS A 66 13.66 -22.70 -7.18
C LYS A 66 12.47 -22.35 -6.29
N ASN A 67 11.27 -22.22 -6.89
CA ASN A 67 10.01 -21.94 -6.19
C ASN A 67 10.03 -20.66 -5.33
N ALA A 68 10.87 -19.69 -5.68
CA ALA A 68 10.98 -18.42 -5.00
C ALA A 68 10.61 -17.27 -5.93
N VAL A 69 9.90 -16.28 -5.40
CA VAL A 69 9.54 -15.02 -6.06
C VAL A 69 10.05 -13.85 -5.21
N ARG A 70 10.16 -12.67 -5.79
CA ARG A 70 10.63 -11.46 -5.09
C ARG A 70 9.72 -11.08 -3.91
N ALA A 71 8.39 -11.21 -4.08
CA ALA A 71 7.43 -11.15 -2.99
C ALA A 71 6.23 -12.05 -3.32
N ALA A 72 5.88 -12.95 -2.41
CA ALA A 72 4.71 -13.82 -2.56
C ALA A 72 3.41 -13.01 -2.56
N ALA A 73 2.32 -13.64 -3.01
CA ALA A 73 1.00 -13.02 -2.99
C ALA A 73 0.56 -12.66 -1.56
N HIS A 74 0.19 -11.39 -1.34
CA HIS A 74 -0.24 -10.86 -0.04
C HIS A 74 -1.12 -9.63 -0.22
N GLY A 75 -1.84 -9.26 0.83
CA GLY A 75 -2.47 -7.95 1.01
C GLY A 75 -1.62 -7.08 1.94
N ASP A 76 -1.80 -5.78 1.88
CA ASP A 76 -1.22 -4.85 2.84
C ASP A 76 -2.15 -4.70 4.05
N ILE A 77 -1.59 -4.68 5.25
CA ILE A 77 -2.38 -4.60 6.50
C ILE A 77 -2.98 -3.21 6.73
N ASN A 78 -2.36 -2.15 6.23
CA ASN A 78 -2.64 -0.74 6.47
C ASN A 78 -4.00 -0.21 5.93
N LEU A 79 -4.21 1.12 5.96
CA LEU A 79 -5.36 1.77 5.30
C LEU A 79 -5.17 1.82 3.79
N ILE A 80 -4.10 2.44 3.33
CA ILE A 80 -3.72 2.53 1.91
C ILE A 80 -2.20 2.51 1.75
N THR A 81 -1.73 1.99 0.64
CA THR A 81 -0.32 2.04 0.25
C THR A 81 -0.14 2.97 -0.94
N LEU A 82 0.86 3.82 -0.88
CA LEU A 82 1.32 4.65 -1.98
C LEU A 82 2.68 4.13 -2.43
N LEU A 83 2.75 3.62 -3.65
CA LEU A 83 3.99 3.10 -4.23
C LEU A 83 4.49 4.07 -5.30
N MET A 84 5.62 4.71 -5.04
CA MET A 84 6.33 5.47 -6.07
C MET A 84 6.88 4.51 -7.12
N GLY A 85 6.81 4.92 -8.39
CA GLY A 85 7.15 4.13 -9.55
C GLY A 85 8.39 3.27 -9.34
N ALA A 86 8.21 1.95 -9.32
CA ALA A 86 9.32 1.03 -9.22
C ALA A 86 9.92 0.85 -10.60
N GLN A 87 11.21 1.13 -10.74
CA GLN A 87 11.92 0.72 -11.95
C GLN A 87 11.91 -0.80 -12.07
N GLY A 88 11.48 -1.31 -13.21
CA GLY A 88 11.44 -2.73 -13.51
C GLY A 88 10.06 -3.38 -13.37
N LYS A 89 9.85 -4.40 -14.17
CA LYS A 89 8.62 -5.21 -14.21
C LYS A 89 8.52 -6.14 -13.00
N GLY A 90 7.34 -6.74 -12.81
CA GLY A 90 7.13 -7.83 -11.87
C GLY A 90 6.07 -7.58 -10.82
N LEU A 91 5.65 -6.34 -10.58
CA LEU A 91 4.49 -6.10 -9.73
C LEU A 91 3.22 -6.54 -10.48
N GLN A 92 2.44 -7.40 -9.86
CA GLN A 92 1.16 -7.88 -10.36
C GLN A 92 0.10 -7.74 -9.28
N VAL A 93 -1.11 -7.39 -9.71
CA VAL A 93 -2.31 -7.34 -8.86
C VAL A 93 -3.28 -8.42 -9.30
N GLN A 94 -4.04 -8.98 -8.37
CA GLN A 94 -5.07 -9.94 -8.66
C GLN A 94 -6.41 -9.23 -8.90
N ASN A 95 -7.01 -9.44 -10.08
CA ASN A 95 -8.33 -8.90 -10.39
C ASN A 95 -9.46 -9.69 -9.69
N HIS A 96 -10.71 -9.26 -9.87
CA HIS A 96 -11.87 -9.91 -9.25
C HIS A 96 -12.12 -11.35 -9.75
N ASN A 97 -11.60 -11.71 -10.92
CA ASN A 97 -11.71 -13.06 -11.47
C ASN A 97 -10.60 -14.01 -10.98
N GLY A 98 -9.64 -13.47 -10.21
CA GLY A 98 -8.46 -14.20 -9.76
C GLY A 98 -7.28 -14.16 -10.71
N ASP A 99 -7.37 -13.45 -11.84
CA ASP A 99 -6.27 -13.32 -12.80
C ASP A 99 -5.23 -12.31 -12.32
N TRP A 100 -3.97 -12.56 -12.66
CA TRP A 100 -2.86 -11.67 -12.38
C TRP A 100 -2.65 -10.68 -13.51
N ILE A 101 -2.70 -9.39 -13.18
CA ILE A 101 -2.52 -8.28 -14.13
C ILE A 101 -1.25 -7.53 -13.73
N ASP A 102 -0.40 -7.22 -14.72
CA ASP A 102 0.79 -6.40 -14.50
C ASP A 102 0.38 -4.98 -14.07
N ALA A 103 0.90 -4.55 -12.93
CA ALA A 103 0.70 -3.21 -12.40
C ALA A 103 1.92 -2.36 -12.79
N ILE A 104 1.72 -1.49 -13.76
CA ILE A 104 2.76 -0.63 -14.33
C ILE A 104 2.39 0.81 -13.99
N ALA A 105 3.33 1.54 -13.38
CA ALA A 105 3.24 2.99 -13.18
C ALA A 105 4.34 3.66 -14.00
N GLU A 106 4.01 4.77 -14.62
CA GLU A 106 4.99 5.63 -15.29
C GLU A 106 5.85 6.37 -14.27
N HIS A 107 6.89 7.05 -14.73
CA HIS A 107 7.90 7.67 -13.85
C HIS A 107 7.33 8.70 -12.87
N ASP A 108 6.28 9.41 -13.27
CA ASP A 108 5.61 10.48 -12.52
C ASP A 108 4.28 10.04 -11.87
N GLU A 109 4.00 8.74 -11.87
CA GLU A 109 2.79 8.17 -11.29
C GLU A 109 3.06 7.52 -9.93
N ILE A 110 2.06 7.59 -9.06
CA ILE A 110 2.01 6.86 -7.79
C ILE A 110 0.92 5.81 -7.89
N MET A 111 1.29 4.55 -7.71
CA MET A 111 0.31 3.47 -7.61
C MET A 111 -0.27 3.44 -6.20
N ILE A 112 -1.60 3.35 -6.11
CA ILE A 112 -2.30 3.33 -4.82
C ILE A 112 -3.15 2.08 -4.72
N ASN A 113 -3.05 1.38 -3.59
CA ASN A 113 -3.93 0.27 -3.27
C ASN A 113 -4.51 0.38 -1.86
N VAL A 114 -5.70 -0.17 -1.69
CA VAL A 114 -6.39 -0.32 -0.40
C VAL A 114 -5.76 -1.48 0.37
N GLY A 115 -5.59 -1.29 1.68
CA GLY A 115 -5.15 -2.32 2.60
C GLY A 115 -6.29 -2.93 3.43
N ASP A 116 -5.96 -3.93 4.24
CA ASP A 116 -6.92 -4.74 5.00
C ASP A 116 -7.68 -3.93 6.05
N MET A 117 -7.02 -2.95 6.72
CA MET A 117 -7.68 -2.11 7.71
C MET A 117 -8.81 -1.28 7.10
N LEU A 118 -8.57 -0.65 5.94
CA LEU A 118 -9.61 0.14 5.27
C LEU A 118 -10.68 -0.76 4.65
N SER A 119 -10.29 -1.90 4.11
CA SER A 119 -11.22 -2.90 3.57
C SER A 119 -12.17 -3.39 4.66
N ARG A 120 -11.65 -3.73 5.82
CA ARG A 120 -12.44 -4.11 7.00
C ARG A 120 -13.37 -2.98 7.44
N HIS A 121 -12.84 -1.77 7.64
CA HIS A 121 -13.58 -0.61 8.12
C HIS A 121 -14.72 -0.22 7.17
N SER A 122 -14.52 -0.39 5.86
CA SER A 122 -15.54 -0.16 4.83
C SER A 122 -16.42 -1.39 4.50
N ASN A 123 -16.40 -2.44 5.33
CA ASN A 123 -17.16 -3.69 5.09
C ASN A 123 -16.94 -4.29 3.69
N ASN A 124 -15.71 -4.23 3.18
CA ASN A 124 -15.32 -4.64 1.82
C ASN A 124 -15.97 -3.81 0.69
N LYS A 125 -16.56 -2.62 0.96
CA LYS A 125 -16.91 -1.69 -0.13
C LYS A 125 -15.64 -1.27 -0.89
N LEU A 126 -14.56 -1.00 -0.14
CA LEU A 126 -13.21 -0.84 -0.68
C LEU A 126 -12.42 -2.12 -0.39
N LYS A 127 -12.07 -2.87 -1.41
CA LYS A 127 -11.41 -4.18 -1.23
C LYS A 127 -9.90 -4.02 -1.12
N SER A 128 -9.28 -4.72 -0.18
CA SER A 128 -7.84 -4.91 -0.15
C SER A 128 -7.39 -5.64 -1.42
N THR A 129 -6.31 -5.16 -2.03
CA THR A 129 -5.80 -5.67 -3.30
C THR A 129 -4.68 -6.66 -3.05
N ILE A 130 -4.92 -7.93 -3.39
CA ILE A 130 -3.88 -8.95 -3.36
C ILE A 130 -2.89 -8.68 -4.50
N HIS A 131 -1.62 -8.63 -4.16
CA HIS A 131 -0.55 -8.35 -5.11
C HIS A 131 0.69 -9.20 -4.82
N ARG A 132 1.57 -9.30 -5.81
CA ARG A 132 2.85 -10.04 -5.72
C ARG A 132 3.93 -9.36 -6.54
N VAL A 133 5.19 -9.71 -6.28
CA VAL A 133 6.32 -9.31 -7.13
C VAL A 133 6.98 -10.55 -7.68
N THR A 134 6.81 -10.79 -8.96
CA THR A 134 7.41 -11.93 -9.68
C THR A 134 8.89 -11.69 -9.95
N ASN A 135 9.61 -12.76 -10.27
CA ASN A 135 10.96 -12.62 -10.80
C ASN A 135 10.90 -12.05 -12.23
N PRO A 136 11.84 -11.19 -12.60
CA PRO A 136 11.91 -10.68 -13.96
C PRO A 136 12.28 -11.78 -14.97
N PRO A 137 12.07 -11.56 -16.27
CA PRO A 137 12.61 -12.42 -17.31
C PRO A 137 14.12 -12.62 -17.14
N LYS A 138 14.63 -13.77 -17.62
CA LYS A 138 16.03 -14.19 -17.41
C LYS A 138 17.05 -13.16 -17.86
N GLU A 139 16.74 -12.45 -18.92
CA GLU A 139 17.58 -11.38 -19.51
C GLU A 139 17.81 -10.21 -18.54
N LEU A 140 16.92 -10.04 -17.57
CA LEU A 140 16.97 -8.97 -16.56
C LEU A 140 17.44 -9.45 -15.19
N TRP A 141 17.86 -10.71 -15.04
CA TRP A 141 18.33 -11.23 -13.74
C TRP A 141 19.54 -10.47 -13.20
N GLY A 142 20.43 -10.00 -14.09
CA GLY A 142 21.61 -9.22 -13.71
C GLY A 142 21.31 -7.81 -13.21
N THR A 143 20.01 -7.39 -13.14
CA THR A 143 19.61 -6.04 -12.75
C THR A 143 18.98 -6.00 -11.36
N SER A 144 19.35 -4.98 -10.59
CA SER A 144 18.66 -4.65 -9.33
C SER A 144 17.29 -4.04 -9.60
N ARG A 145 16.37 -4.21 -8.63
CA ARG A 145 15.09 -3.49 -8.60
C ARG A 145 14.97 -2.74 -7.28
N TYR A 146 14.54 -1.50 -7.34
CA TYR A 146 14.24 -0.69 -6.15
C TYR A 146 12.75 -0.41 -6.09
N SER A 147 12.20 -0.36 -4.89
CA SER A 147 10.80 -0.08 -4.63
C SER A 147 10.66 0.73 -3.34
N ILE A 148 9.80 1.72 -3.32
CA ILE A 148 9.63 2.61 -2.17
C ILE A 148 8.14 2.73 -1.84
N PRO A 149 7.54 1.71 -1.20
CA PRO A 149 6.19 1.79 -0.70
C PRO A 149 6.12 2.66 0.55
N PHE A 150 5.06 3.45 0.63
CA PHE A 150 4.63 4.16 1.81
C PHE A 150 3.33 3.54 2.32
N PHE A 151 3.39 2.88 3.47
CA PHE A 151 2.26 2.23 4.13
C PHE A 151 1.62 3.21 5.09
N LEU A 152 0.47 3.74 4.75
CA LEU A 152 -0.27 4.64 5.62
C LEU A 152 -1.03 3.85 6.67
N HIS A 153 -0.55 3.90 7.91
CA HIS A 153 -1.20 3.29 9.06
C HIS A 153 -1.87 4.36 9.94
N PRO A 154 -2.99 4.03 10.57
CA PRO A 154 -3.58 4.90 11.56
C PRO A 154 -2.80 4.88 12.88
N ILE A 155 -3.19 5.74 13.81
CA ILE A 155 -2.83 5.62 15.23
C ILE A 155 -3.38 4.31 15.80
N SER A 156 -2.74 3.80 16.86
CA SER A 156 -3.14 2.52 17.48
C SER A 156 -4.54 2.54 18.10
N ASP A 157 -5.04 3.72 18.47
CA ASP A 157 -6.36 3.88 19.10
C ASP A 157 -7.52 3.95 18.08
N MET A 158 -7.24 3.87 16.78
CA MET A 158 -8.30 3.83 15.77
C MET A 158 -9.07 2.52 15.89
N LYS A 159 -10.35 2.61 16.21
CA LYS A 159 -11.26 1.47 16.12
C LYS A 159 -11.52 1.12 14.66
N LEU A 160 -11.37 -0.15 14.33
CA LEU A 160 -11.63 -0.69 12.99
C LEU A 160 -13.03 -1.32 12.89
N ASP A 161 -13.98 -0.79 13.65
CA ASP A 161 -15.38 -1.18 13.57
C ASP A 161 -15.91 -0.90 12.17
N VAL A 162 -16.84 -1.74 11.73
CA VAL A 162 -17.47 -1.56 10.42
C VAL A 162 -18.31 -0.27 10.42
N LEU A 163 -18.09 0.58 9.43
CA LEU A 163 -18.87 1.79 9.22
C LEU A 163 -20.34 1.45 8.95
N ASN A 164 -21.26 2.04 9.71
CA ASN A 164 -22.70 1.78 9.56
C ASN A 164 -23.22 2.07 8.14
N GLY A 165 -22.75 3.14 7.48
CA GLY A 165 -23.07 3.47 6.10
C GLY A 165 -22.54 2.44 5.06
N CYS A 166 -21.73 1.49 5.50
CA CYS A 166 -21.23 0.39 4.65
C CYS A 166 -21.99 -0.92 4.84
N ILE A 167 -23.06 -0.92 5.66
CA ILE A 167 -23.91 -2.09 5.91
C ILE A 167 -25.28 -1.83 5.28
N ASP A 168 -25.75 -2.74 4.46
CA ASP A 168 -27.08 -2.75 3.87
C ASP A 168 -27.56 -4.19 3.60
N GLU A 169 -28.78 -4.35 3.05
CA GLU A 169 -29.37 -5.67 2.76
C GLU A 169 -28.52 -6.48 1.79
N ASN A 170 -27.81 -5.85 0.86
CA ASN A 170 -26.94 -6.52 -0.13
C ASN A 170 -25.51 -6.71 0.39
N ASN A 171 -25.11 -5.96 1.42
CA ASN A 171 -23.82 -6.02 2.05
C ASN A 171 -23.93 -6.07 3.58
N PRO A 172 -24.41 -7.19 4.16
CA PRO A 172 -24.54 -7.33 5.60
C PRO A 172 -23.18 -7.24 6.30
N LYS A 173 -23.18 -6.88 7.59
CA LYS A 173 -21.94 -6.76 8.39
C LYS A 173 -21.11 -8.05 8.29
N ARG A 174 -19.86 -7.92 7.80
CA ARG A 174 -18.95 -9.05 7.52
C ARG A 174 -17.92 -9.28 8.62
N PHE A 175 -17.66 -8.27 9.42
CA PHE A 175 -16.58 -8.29 10.42
C PHE A 175 -17.13 -7.93 11.80
N GLU A 176 -16.60 -8.59 12.80
CA GLU A 176 -16.82 -8.20 14.19
C GLU A 176 -16.10 -6.91 14.52
N ASP A 177 -16.58 -6.16 15.52
CA ASP A 177 -15.92 -4.94 15.95
C ASP A 177 -14.62 -5.30 16.69
N ILE A 178 -13.54 -4.54 16.40
CA ILE A 178 -12.23 -4.72 17.03
C ILE A 178 -11.59 -3.37 17.34
N THR A 179 -10.81 -3.37 18.37
CA THR A 179 -9.95 -2.25 18.79
C THR A 179 -8.49 -2.55 18.49
#